data_173b8ed47dc0789be2e2a88502f35ab8
#
_entry.id   173b8ed47dc0789be2e2a88502f35ab8
#
_cell.length_a   1.000
_cell.length_b   1.000
_cell.length_c   1.000
_cell.angle_alpha   90.00
_cell.angle_beta   90.00
_cell.angle_gamma   90.00
#
_symmetry.space_group_name_H-M   'P 1'
#
loop_
_entity.id
_entity.type
_entity.pdbx_description
1 polymer ?
#
loop_
_entity_poly.entity_id
_entity_poly.type
_entity_poly.pdbx_seq_one_letter_code
_entity_poly.pdbx_strand_id
1 'polypeptide(L)'
;MKIYLKILTLGLFSSLLFGITLPNIWTTGFGQGWLEYNISNEKDQFLIISCNVGYDDETDHNIVFSTSSKEFSGEDLAFIMDGNTYYPLSMPTNTRNGANMWSEFSNDISKAQKIEVYSQDKKIGEFNPTKQSTKKVLKDGLCDPMI
;
A
#
# COMPACT_ATOMS: atom_id res chain seq x y z
N MET A 1 -13.89 -22.47 62.23
CA MET A 1 -14.64 -22.14 60.98
C MET A 1 -13.70 -21.41 60.04
N LYS A 2 -13.20 -22.08 59.00
CA LYS A 2 -12.23 -21.54 58.04
C LYS A 2 -12.98 -21.01 56.84
N ILE A 3 -12.95 -19.72 56.60
CA ILE A 3 -13.55 -19.05 55.45
C ILE A 3 -12.52 -19.08 54.31
N TYR A 4 -12.77 -19.88 53.27
CA TYR A 4 -11.98 -19.89 52.07
C TYR A 4 -12.47 -18.75 51.14
N LEU A 5 -11.67 -17.69 51.03
CA LEU A 5 -11.87 -16.62 50.06
C LEU A 5 -11.46 -17.12 48.67
N LYS A 6 -12.44 -17.43 47.81
CA LYS A 6 -12.19 -17.71 46.40
C LYS A 6 -11.91 -16.39 45.67
N ILE A 7 -10.65 -16.17 45.31
CA ILE A 7 -10.25 -15.09 44.45
C ILE A 7 -10.65 -15.48 43.01
N LEU A 8 -11.67 -14.80 42.49
CA LEU A 8 -12.10 -14.92 41.09
C LEU A 8 -11.17 -14.06 40.24
N THR A 9 -10.17 -14.68 39.61
CA THR A 9 -9.31 -14.01 38.62
C THR A 9 -10.11 -13.74 37.36
N LEU A 10 -10.55 -12.49 37.21
CA LEU A 10 -11.18 -12.01 35.98
C LEU A 10 -10.06 -11.84 34.92
N GLY A 11 -9.92 -12.84 34.04
CA GLY A 11 -9.00 -12.76 32.91
C GLY A 11 -9.45 -11.67 31.94
N LEU A 12 -8.67 -10.59 31.86
CA LEU A 12 -8.81 -9.60 30.79
C LEU A 12 -8.46 -10.30 29.46
N PHE A 13 -9.47 -10.69 28.71
CA PHE A 13 -9.32 -11.01 27.29
C PHE A 13 -9.09 -9.68 26.56
N SER A 14 -7.82 -9.34 26.33
CA SER A 14 -7.46 -8.32 25.36
C SER A 14 -7.81 -8.84 23.97
N SER A 15 -8.98 -8.48 23.50
CA SER A 15 -9.37 -8.70 22.10
C SER A 15 -8.45 -7.86 21.23
N LEU A 16 -7.43 -8.50 20.64
CA LEU A 16 -6.68 -7.94 19.52
C LEU A 16 -7.69 -7.78 18.39
N LEU A 17 -8.19 -6.58 18.22
CA LEU A 17 -8.92 -6.16 17.03
C LEU A 17 -7.92 -6.15 15.88
N PHE A 18 -7.70 -7.30 15.26
CA PHE A 18 -7.12 -7.35 13.93
C PHE A 18 -8.12 -6.64 13.02
N GLY A 19 -7.76 -5.45 12.56
CA GLY A 19 -8.55 -4.74 11.57
C GLY A 19 -8.71 -5.66 10.36
N ILE A 20 -9.94 -6.09 10.10
CA ILE A 20 -10.27 -6.88 8.89
C ILE A 20 -10.08 -5.93 7.72
N THR A 21 -9.00 -6.09 6.97
CA THR A 21 -8.82 -5.41 5.69
C THR A 21 -9.72 -6.10 4.66
N LEU A 22 -10.70 -5.38 4.15
CA LEU A 22 -11.54 -5.88 3.07
C LEU A 22 -10.74 -5.89 1.76
N PRO A 23 -10.76 -6.98 0.98
CA PRO A 23 -10.04 -7.04 -0.28
C PRO A 23 -10.55 -6.00 -1.27
N ASN A 24 -9.63 -5.48 -2.10
CA ASN A 24 -9.90 -4.50 -3.15
C ASN A 24 -10.48 -3.15 -2.66
N ILE A 25 -10.23 -2.82 -1.39
CA ILE A 25 -10.58 -1.53 -0.78
C ILE A 25 -9.29 -0.77 -0.47
N TRP A 26 -9.13 0.41 -1.07
CA TRP A 26 -8.06 1.33 -0.71
C TRP A 26 -8.26 1.90 0.69
N THR A 27 -7.19 1.93 1.46
CA THR A 27 -7.10 2.58 2.78
C THR A 27 -5.85 3.44 2.87
N THR A 28 -5.82 4.40 3.77
CA THR A 28 -4.66 5.24 4.05
C THR A 28 -4.27 5.18 5.51
N GLY A 29 -2.97 5.37 5.76
CA GLY A 29 -2.41 5.61 7.07
C GLY A 29 -1.38 6.74 7.01
N PHE A 30 -1.15 7.42 8.12
CA PHE A 30 -0.12 8.43 8.25
C PHE A 30 0.64 8.25 9.56
N GLY A 31 1.96 8.32 9.49
CA GLY A 31 2.81 8.26 10.68
C GLY A 31 4.28 8.53 10.35
N GLN A 32 4.98 9.19 11.25
CA GLN A 32 6.43 9.42 11.17
C GLN A 32 6.91 10.05 9.85
N GLY A 33 6.11 10.93 9.25
CA GLY A 33 6.43 11.58 7.98
C GLY A 33 6.12 10.75 6.74
N TRP A 34 5.45 9.61 6.88
CA TRP A 34 4.99 8.77 5.79
C TRP A 34 3.47 8.81 5.64
N LEU A 35 3.01 8.98 4.42
CA LEU A 35 1.62 8.76 4.02
C LEU A 35 1.56 7.45 3.24
N GLU A 36 0.77 6.50 3.72
CA GLU A 36 0.68 5.17 3.12
C GLU A 36 -0.68 4.95 2.48
N TYR A 37 -0.67 4.36 1.30
CA TYR A 37 -1.85 3.87 0.59
C TYR A 37 -1.76 2.34 0.53
N ASN A 38 -2.79 1.67 1.00
CA ASN A 38 -2.80 0.21 1.15
C ASN A 38 -3.99 -0.40 0.44
N ILE A 39 -3.78 -1.51 -0.24
CA ILE A 39 -4.83 -2.37 -0.80
C ILE A 39 -4.42 -3.83 -0.67
N SER A 40 -5.38 -4.69 -0.36
CA SER A 40 -5.21 -6.14 -0.38
C SER A 40 -6.13 -6.80 -1.42
N ASN A 41 -5.90 -8.08 -1.72
CA ASN A 41 -6.78 -8.87 -2.56
C ASN A 41 -7.24 -10.16 -1.83
N GLU A 42 -8.06 -10.96 -2.49
CA GLU A 42 -8.61 -12.20 -1.95
C GLU A 42 -7.58 -13.32 -1.73
N LYS A 43 -6.34 -13.12 -2.19
CA LYS A 43 -5.21 -14.06 -2.04
C LYS A 43 -4.28 -13.66 -0.89
N ASP A 44 -4.70 -12.75 -0.01
CA ASP A 44 -3.87 -12.20 1.07
C ASP A 44 -2.55 -11.59 0.56
N GLN A 45 -2.60 -10.96 -0.62
CA GLN A 45 -1.52 -10.16 -1.15
C GLN A 45 -1.78 -8.69 -0.84
N PHE A 46 -0.71 -7.94 -0.60
CA PHE A 46 -0.78 -6.53 -0.20
C PHE A 46 0.08 -5.68 -1.12
N LEU A 47 -0.45 -4.55 -1.53
CA LEU A 47 0.29 -3.47 -2.16
C LEU A 47 0.28 -2.27 -1.22
N ILE A 48 1.45 -1.80 -0.86
CA ILE A 48 1.68 -0.66 0.03
C ILE A 48 2.49 0.38 -0.76
N ILE A 49 1.95 1.57 -0.90
CA ILE A 49 2.62 2.71 -1.52
C ILE A 49 2.86 3.73 -0.41
N SER A 50 4.12 3.96 -0.08
CA SER A 50 4.55 4.84 1.00
C SER A 50 5.15 6.12 0.42
N CYS A 51 4.50 7.22 0.67
CA CYS A 51 4.92 8.55 0.27
C CYS A 51 5.71 9.23 1.38
N ASN A 52 6.94 9.61 1.11
CA ASN A 52 7.67 10.50 2.00
C ASN A 52 7.06 11.90 1.91
N VAL A 53 6.44 12.37 3.00
CA VAL A 53 5.81 13.69 3.09
C VAL A 53 6.36 14.51 4.26
N GLY A 54 7.51 14.11 4.80
CA GLY A 54 8.19 14.80 5.89
C GLY A 54 9.03 13.88 6.79
N TYR A 55 9.39 12.69 6.30
CA TYR A 55 10.31 11.80 7.02
C TYR A 55 11.75 12.36 6.98
N ASP A 56 12.29 12.60 5.79
CA ASP A 56 13.55 13.31 5.54
C ASP A 56 13.60 13.78 4.08
N ASP A 57 14.64 14.55 3.72
CA ASP A 57 14.81 15.11 2.38
C ASP A 57 15.60 14.18 1.42
N GLU A 58 16.10 13.04 1.90
CA GLU A 58 16.99 12.14 1.15
C GLU A 58 16.29 10.84 0.74
N THR A 59 15.31 10.37 1.53
CA THR A 59 14.62 9.11 1.29
C THR A 59 13.49 9.27 0.30
N ASP A 60 13.53 8.53 -0.80
CA ASP A 60 12.49 8.53 -1.82
C ASP A 60 11.20 7.83 -1.35
N HIS A 61 10.14 7.96 -2.14
CA HIS A 61 8.93 7.17 -2.01
C HIS A 61 9.24 5.67 -2.11
N ASN A 62 8.38 4.85 -1.57
CA ASN A 62 8.57 3.40 -1.60
C ASN A 62 7.28 2.68 -2.04
N ILE A 63 7.45 1.56 -2.72
CA ILE A 63 6.36 0.64 -3.04
C ILE A 63 6.78 -0.76 -2.63
N VAL A 64 5.90 -1.44 -1.92
CA VAL A 64 6.10 -2.84 -1.51
C VAL A 64 4.90 -3.65 -1.97
N PHE A 65 5.16 -4.75 -2.66
CA PHE A 65 4.17 -5.80 -2.91
C PHE A 65 4.56 -7.03 -2.11
N SER A 66 3.65 -7.54 -1.30
CA SER A 66 3.90 -8.71 -0.46
C SER A 66 2.86 -9.81 -0.67
N THR A 67 3.35 -11.03 -0.58
CA THR A 67 2.56 -12.27 -0.51
C THR A 67 2.78 -12.92 0.85
N SER A 68 2.11 -14.02 1.13
CA SER A 68 2.34 -14.80 2.36
C SER A 68 3.78 -15.31 2.54
N SER A 69 4.57 -15.39 1.46
CA SER A 69 5.91 -15.99 1.46
C SER A 69 7.02 -15.09 0.98
N LYS A 70 6.72 -13.96 0.32
CA LYS A 70 7.73 -13.10 -0.30
C LYS A 70 7.29 -11.66 -0.36
N GLU A 71 8.26 -10.75 -0.24
CA GLU A 71 8.13 -9.32 -0.43
C GLU A 71 8.97 -8.87 -1.62
N PHE A 72 8.44 -7.92 -2.39
CA PHE A 72 9.06 -7.33 -3.57
C PHE A 72 9.17 -5.82 -3.39
N SER A 73 10.32 -5.28 -3.71
CA SER A 73 10.61 -3.85 -3.67
C SER A 73 10.11 -3.14 -4.94
N GLY A 74 9.75 -1.88 -4.80
CA GLY A 74 9.22 -1.07 -5.89
C GLY A 74 10.13 -0.91 -7.10
N GLU A 75 11.45 -0.98 -6.93
CA GLU A 75 12.43 -0.93 -8.01
C GLU A 75 12.29 -2.14 -8.98
N ASP A 76 11.87 -3.28 -8.45
CA ASP A 76 11.69 -4.54 -9.19
C ASP A 76 10.27 -4.72 -9.72
N LEU A 77 9.39 -3.74 -9.51
CA LEU A 77 7.98 -3.83 -9.85
C LEU A 77 7.62 -3.06 -11.11
N ALA A 78 6.85 -3.71 -11.97
CA ALA A 78 6.10 -3.08 -13.03
C ALA A 78 4.59 -3.24 -12.77
N PHE A 79 3.83 -2.26 -13.21
CA PHE A 79 2.38 -2.24 -13.08
C PHE A 79 1.74 -2.15 -14.46
N ILE A 80 0.69 -2.93 -14.68
CA ILE A 80 -0.17 -2.77 -15.86
C ILE A 80 -1.54 -2.32 -15.37
N MET A 81 -1.97 -1.16 -15.84
CA MET A 81 -3.26 -0.56 -15.52
C MET A 81 -3.93 -0.12 -16.82
N ASP A 82 -5.14 -0.66 -17.06
CA ASP A 82 -5.93 -0.35 -18.25
C ASP A 82 -5.14 -0.45 -19.58
N GLY A 83 -4.23 -1.44 -19.66
CA GLY A 83 -3.42 -1.74 -20.84
C GLY A 83 -2.09 -0.96 -20.96
N ASN A 84 -1.80 -0.03 -20.06
CA ASN A 84 -0.55 0.73 -20.01
C ASN A 84 0.40 0.18 -18.95
N THR A 85 1.71 0.20 -19.24
CA THR A 85 2.76 -0.29 -18.33
C THR A 85 3.48 0.88 -17.65
N TYR A 86 3.69 0.75 -16.34
CA TYR A 86 4.33 1.75 -15.48
C TYR A 86 5.48 1.14 -14.68
N TYR A 87 6.55 1.92 -14.52
CA TYR A 87 7.74 1.59 -13.71
C TYR A 87 8.02 2.74 -12.73
N PRO A 88 7.16 2.94 -11.72
CA PRO A 88 7.13 4.19 -10.95
C PRO A 88 8.41 4.52 -10.19
N LEU A 89 9.18 3.51 -9.78
CA LEU A 89 10.41 3.67 -9.00
C LEU A 89 11.64 3.06 -9.69
N SER A 90 11.62 2.88 -11.02
CA SER A 90 12.82 2.46 -11.75
C SER A 90 13.90 3.56 -11.82
N MET A 91 13.52 4.80 -11.52
CA MET A 91 14.39 5.95 -11.34
C MET A 91 13.96 6.75 -10.11
N PRO A 92 14.93 7.40 -9.41
CA PRO A 92 14.60 8.24 -8.25
C PRO A 92 13.64 9.38 -8.60
N THR A 93 12.63 9.61 -7.77
CA THR A 93 11.59 10.62 -8.04
C THR A 93 12.08 12.06 -7.87
N ASN A 94 13.27 12.27 -7.29
CA ASN A 94 13.95 13.57 -7.25
C ASN A 94 14.68 13.90 -8.56
N THR A 95 14.65 13.03 -9.56
CA THR A 95 15.12 13.30 -10.91
C THR A 95 13.95 13.66 -11.83
N ARG A 96 14.20 14.42 -12.89
CA ARG A 96 13.16 14.82 -13.84
C ARG A 96 12.42 13.62 -14.47
N ASN A 97 13.16 12.59 -14.86
CA ASN A 97 12.55 11.39 -15.46
C ASN A 97 11.79 10.59 -14.43
N GLY A 98 12.35 10.35 -13.26
CA GLY A 98 11.68 9.65 -12.17
C GLY A 98 10.41 10.37 -11.70
N ALA A 99 10.46 11.71 -11.61
CA ALA A 99 9.29 12.53 -11.29
C ALA A 99 8.16 12.38 -12.31
N ASN A 100 8.50 12.36 -13.61
CA ASN A 100 7.51 12.15 -14.66
C ASN A 100 6.89 10.74 -14.57
N MET A 101 7.70 9.71 -14.40
CA MET A 101 7.23 8.32 -14.27
C MET A 101 6.32 8.15 -13.04
N TRP A 102 6.71 8.74 -11.92
CA TRP A 102 5.89 8.76 -10.70
C TRP A 102 4.56 9.48 -10.90
N SER A 103 4.59 10.65 -11.52
CA SER A 103 3.39 11.48 -11.75
C SER A 103 2.39 10.78 -12.68
N GLU A 104 2.86 10.14 -13.76
CA GLU A 104 2.01 9.35 -14.65
C GLU A 104 1.38 8.16 -13.90
N PHE A 105 2.18 7.40 -13.15
CA PHE A 105 1.70 6.31 -12.33
C PHE A 105 0.66 6.79 -11.29
N SER A 106 0.96 7.87 -10.56
CA SER A 106 0.08 8.48 -9.56
C SER A 106 -1.27 8.89 -10.14
N ASN A 107 -1.24 9.55 -11.31
CA ASN A 107 -2.46 9.96 -11.99
C ASN A 107 -3.32 8.78 -12.43
N ASP A 108 -2.71 7.72 -12.95
CA ASP A 108 -3.45 6.62 -13.55
C ASP A 108 -3.90 5.56 -12.53
N ILE A 109 -3.14 5.33 -11.46
CA ILE A 109 -3.58 4.44 -10.37
C ILE A 109 -4.84 5.00 -9.66
N SER A 110 -5.01 6.32 -9.64
CA SER A 110 -6.18 6.99 -9.07
C SER A 110 -7.48 6.74 -9.87
N LYS A 111 -7.37 6.17 -11.06
CA LYS A 111 -8.49 5.89 -11.98
C LYS A 111 -8.60 4.41 -12.32
N ALA A 112 -7.57 3.62 -11.99
CA ALA A 112 -7.48 2.22 -12.38
C ALA A 112 -8.59 1.37 -11.76
N GLN A 113 -9.23 0.55 -12.59
CA GLN A 113 -10.21 -0.45 -12.16
C GLN A 113 -9.56 -1.83 -12.00
N LYS A 114 -8.38 -2.00 -12.58
CA LYS A 114 -7.57 -3.21 -12.51
C LYS A 114 -6.12 -2.80 -12.42
N ILE A 115 -5.39 -3.39 -11.47
CA ILE A 115 -3.97 -3.18 -11.26
C ILE A 115 -3.31 -4.55 -11.29
N GLU A 116 -2.51 -4.82 -12.31
CA GLU A 116 -1.69 -6.03 -12.38
C GLU A 116 -0.27 -5.69 -11.94
N VAL A 117 0.32 -6.52 -11.10
CA VAL A 117 1.67 -6.36 -10.58
C VAL A 117 2.58 -7.42 -11.20
N TYR A 118 3.72 -6.99 -11.71
CA TYR A 118 4.72 -7.83 -12.37
C TYR A 118 6.09 -7.65 -11.70
N SER A 119 6.86 -8.71 -11.68
CA SER A 119 8.29 -8.70 -11.38
C SER A 119 9.00 -9.63 -12.35
N GLN A 120 10.10 -9.18 -12.96
CA GLN A 120 10.86 -9.95 -13.96
C GLN A 120 9.96 -10.55 -15.09
N ASP A 121 9.10 -9.71 -15.65
CA ASP A 121 8.14 -10.05 -16.71
C ASP A 121 7.09 -11.11 -16.32
N LYS A 122 7.01 -11.47 -15.04
CA LYS A 122 6.03 -12.41 -14.52
C LYS A 122 4.96 -11.70 -13.70
N LYS A 123 3.71 -11.95 -14.00
CA LYS A 123 2.58 -11.49 -13.17
C LYS A 123 2.62 -12.16 -11.79
N ILE A 124 2.68 -11.36 -10.75
CA ILE A 124 2.76 -11.81 -9.36
C ILE A 124 1.54 -11.45 -8.54
N GLY A 125 0.72 -10.51 -8.99
CA GLY A 125 -0.50 -10.11 -8.29
C GLY A 125 -1.48 -9.34 -9.16
N GLU A 126 -2.69 -9.18 -8.63
CA GLU A 126 -3.76 -8.42 -9.26
C GLU A 126 -4.69 -7.85 -8.20
N PHE A 127 -5.12 -6.61 -8.39
CA PHE A 127 -6.11 -5.93 -7.57
C PHE A 127 -7.20 -5.35 -8.48
N ASN A 128 -8.45 -5.42 -8.01
CA ASN A 128 -9.62 -4.86 -8.68
C ASN A 128 -10.30 -3.85 -7.74
N PRO A 129 -9.70 -2.67 -7.54
CA PRO A 129 -10.18 -1.72 -6.54
C PRO A 129 -11.61 -1.26 -6.82
N THR A 130 -12.40 -1.10 -5.77
CA THR A 130 -13.74 -0.55 -5.91
C THR A 130 -13.68 0.93 -6.30
N LYS A 131 -14.54 1.36 -7.21
CA LYS A 131 -14.62 2.77 -7.63
C LYS A 131 -14.83 3.72 -6.45
N GLN A 132 -15.60 3.29 -5.46
CA GLN A 132 -15.89 4.10 -4.27
C GLN A 132 -14.63 4.34 -3.42
N SER A 133 -13.85 3.29 -3.12
CA SER A 133 -12.62 3.42 -2.33
C SER A 133 -11.56 4.21 -3.08
N THR A 134 -11.39 3.94 -4.39
CA THR A 134 -10.47 4.70 -5.24
C THR A 134 -10.81 6.19 -5.23
N LYS A 135 -12.07 6.55 -5.48
CA LYS A 135 -12.50 7.96 -5.45
C LYS A 135 -12.35 8.61 -4.07
N LYS A 136 -12.55 7.85 -2.99
CA LYS A 136 -12.42 8.36 -1.62
C LYS A 136 -10.97 8.58 -1.21
N VAL A 137 -10.08 7.64 -1.56
CA VAL A 137 -8.72 7.56 -1.05
C VAL A 137 -7.70 8.17 -2.01
N LEU A 138 -7.86 7.96 -3.32
CA LEU A 138 -6.94 8.42 -4.35
C LEU A 138 -7.51 9.55 -5.22
N LYS A 139 -8.44 10.32 -4.69
CA LYS A 139 -9.13 11.41 -5.41
C LYS A 139 -8.18 12.36 -6.13
N ASP A 140 -7.09 12.71 -5.48
CA ASP A 140 -6.10 13.67 -5.98
C ASP A 140 -4.80 12.99 -6.46
N GLY A 141 -4.83 11.67 -6.67
CA GLY A 141 -3.65 10.84 -6.96
C GLY A 141 -2.90 10.43 -5.69
N LEU A 142 -1.65 10.04 -5.86
CA LEU A 142 -0.69 9.83 -4.79
C LEU A 142 -0.03 11.17 -4.40
N CYS A 143 1.03 11.11 -3.62
CA CYS A 143 1.86 12.27 -3.31
C CYS A 143 2.64 12.78 -4.55
N ASP A 144 3.08 14.03 -4.48
CA ASP A 144 3.99 14.62 -5.46
C ASP A 144 5.37 13.95 -5.43
N PRO A 145 6.13 13.92 -6.55
CA PRO A 145 7.51 13.45 -6.57
C PRO A 145 8.42 14.32 -5.67
N MET A 146 9.59 13.80 -5.32
CA MET A 146 10.57 14.44 -4.41
C MET A 146 11.40 15.56 -5.07
N ILE A 147 10.93 16.19 -6.14
CA ILE A 147 11.65 17.20 -6.93
C ILE A 147 11.37 18.60 -6.43
#